data_b21f50e0458ff90a5120db1388d6a35f
#
_entry.id   b21f50e0458ff90a5120db1388d6a35f
#
_cell.length_a   1.000
_cell.length_b   1.000
_cell.length_c   1.000
_cell.angle_alpha   90.00
_cell.angle_beta   90.00
_cell.angle_gamma   90.00
#
_symmetry.space_group_name_H-M   'P 1'
#
loop_
_entity.id
_entity.type
_entity.pdbx_description
1 polymer ?
#
loop_
_entity_poly.entity_id
_entity_poly.type
_entity_poly.pdbx_seq_one_letter_code
_entity_poly.pdbx_strand_id
1 'polypeptide(L)'
;MEIRSRHVIIGVITWGAIFGAFILLAGPTEFIEEASELSDRRLAAILLVNALGTISMGLVLYTVSRGAGLNVSPIESIFLNTTVNLANNFTPFGQASGLPAGGVIMSRWTGQSFEKSVAALSTKEVVGFTPGILVMLFGGLYIVLYDAAIPDQIRTLVAVFTVSIALFVVVVALVYRNPDPAKRAIRWFISKLNRALAYLPRISPLDRDEIEKRVDNFSGAVEQISTNRPIVVAAATLTTFATVTQGILLWLALGGVGVSSSLALIVFIVPISLLASAIPTPGGSGGIEGAQILLVFAMTGGTRAEVITAVVVTRGLVYWTPIVVGTLTLTGIQFKKRWLSR
;
A
#
# COMPACT_ATOMS: atom_id res chain seq x y z
N MET A 1 -14.90 -3.59 18.00
CA MET A 1 -13.93 -4.63 17.63
C MET A 1 -12.69 -4.32 18.46
N GLU A 2 -12.45 -5.09 19.48
CA GLU A 2 -11.14 -5.05 20.15
C GLU A 2 -10.15 -5.66 19.17
N ILE A 3 -9.23 -4.85 18.66
CA ILE A 3 -8.02 -5.40 18.06
C ILE A 3 -7.39 -6.17 19.22
N ARG A 4 -7.52 -7.50 19.20
CA ARG A 4 -6.99 -8.32 20.28
C ARG A 4 -5.51 -8.00 20.37
N SER A 5 -5.05 -7.57 21.53
CA SER A 5 -3.65 -7.22 21.81
C SER A 5 -2.65 -8.24 21.25
N ARG A 6 -3.06 -9.50 21.16
CA ARG A 6 -2.30 -10.60 20.53
C ARG A 6 -1.90 -10.33 19.08
N HIS A 7 -2.79 -9.81 18.22
CA HIS A 7 -2.46 -9.56 16.81
C HIS A 7 -1.47 -8.41 16.64
N VAL A 8 -1.60 -7.39 17.50
CA VAL A 8 -0.64 -6.28 17.53
C VAL A 8 0.74 -6.78 17.96
N ILE A 9 0.79 -7.59 19.02
CA ILE A 9 2.04 -8.17 19.52
C ILE A 9 2.69 -9.06 18.46
N ILE A 10 1.93 -9.94 17.80
CA ILE A 10 2.43 -10.80 16.72
C ILE A 10 2.98 -9.95 15.57
N GLY A 11 2.26 -8.93 15.12
CA GLY A 11 2.72 -8.04 14.05
C GLY A 11 4.02 -7.31 14.39
N VAL A 12 4.12 -6.76 15.62
CA VAL A 12 5.34 -6.08 16.10
C VAL A 12 6.52 -7.06 16.20
N ILE A 13 6.29 -8.27 16.74
CA ILE A 13 7.34 -9.29 16.83
C ILE A 13 7.79 -9.73 15.44
N THR A 14 6.85 -10.00 14.53
CA THR A 14 7.17 -10.42 13.17
C THR A 14 7.97 -9.33 12.43
N TRP A 15 7.53 -8.08 12.53
CA TRP A 15 8.25 -6.95 11.96
C TRP A 15 9.66 -6.81 12.56
N GLY A 16 9.76 -6.85 13.90
CA GLY A 16 11.04 -6.79 14.60
C GLY A 16 11.99 -7.92 14.21
N ALA A 17 11.48 -9.14 14.05
CA ALA A 17 12.27 -10.29 13.60
C ALA A 17 12.77 -10.12 12.15
N ILE A 18 11.90 -9.65 11.24
CA ILE A 18 12.26 -9.43 9.82
C ILE A 18 13.31 -8.32 9.70
N PHE A 19 13.08 -7.17 10.34
CA PHE A 19 14.02 -6.06 10.28
C PHE A 19 15.31 -6.36 11.05
N GLY A 20 15.22 -7.08 12.16
CA GLY A 20 16.38 -7.60 12.86
C GLY A 20 17.22 -8.54 11.98
N ALA A 21 16.57 -9.41 11.21
CA ALA A 21 17.27 -10.27 10.24
C ALA A 21 17.99 -9.46 9.14
N PHE A 22 17.37 -8.40 8.62
CA PHE A 22 18.04 -7.52 7.66
C PHE A 22 19.23 -6.78 8.28
N ILE A 23 19.11 -6.29 9.52
CA ILE A 23 20.24 -5.67 10.25
C ILE A 23 21.37 -6.66 10.47
N LEU A 24 21.05 -7.92 10.84
CA LEU A 24 22.06 -8.98 10.97
C LEU A 24 22.74 -9.30 9.63
N LEU A 25 21.99 -9.25 8.52
CA LEU A 25 22.55 -9.42 7.16
C LEU A 25 23.43 -8.25 6.72
N ALA A 26 23.12 -7.04 7.15
CA ALA A 26 23.95 -5.85 6.90
C ALA A 26 25.29 -5.92 7.66
N GLY A 27 25.27 -6.52 8.84
CA GLY A 27 26.26 -6.37 9.89
C GLY A 27 25.77 -5.30 10.89
N PRO A 28 25.53 -5.63 12.16
CA PRO A 28 24.96 -4.65 13.11
C PRO A 28 25.85 -3.42 13.32
N THR A 29 27.16 -3.58 13.28
CA THR A 29 28.10 -2.47 13.44
C THR A 29 28.06 -1.57 12.21
N GLU A 30 28.16 -2.15 11.03
CA GLU A 30 28.08 -1.46 9.75
C GLU A 30 26.74 -0.74 9.58
N PHE A 31 25.63 -1.39 9.99
CA PHE A 31 24.32 -0.74 9.97
C PHE A 31 24.26 0.53 10.84
N ILE A 32 24.85 0.48 12.05
CA ILE A 32 24.88 1.64 12.95
C ILE A 32 25.77 2.74 12.39
N GLU A 33 26.93 2.39 11.84
CA GLU A 33 27.84 3.33 11.19
C GLU A 33 27.12 4.05 10.04
N GLU A 34 26.56 3.31 9.08
CA GLU A 34 25.81 3.86 7.94
C GLU A 34 24.60 4.70 8.39
N ALA A 35 23.85 4.25 9.38
CA ALA A 35 22.71 5.00 9.90
C ALA A 35 23.15 6.32 10.56
N SER A 36 24.35 6.36 11.16
CA SER A 36 24.91 7.57 11.79
C SER A 36 25.41 8.61 10.77
N GLU A 37 25.67 8.22 9.53
CA GLU A 37 26.03 9.13 8.45
C GLU A 37 24.85 9.96 7.95
N LEU A 38 23.61 9.53 8.27
CA LEU A 38 22.41 10.28 7.91
C LEU A 38 22.38 11.60 8.69
N SER A 39 22.72 12.70 8.05
CA SER A 39 22.69 14.02 8.68
C SER A 39 21.27 14.40 9.13
N ASP A 40 21.15 15.20 10.21
CA ASP A 40 19.88 15.70 10.73
C ASP A 40 19.01 16.37 9.66
N ARG A 41 19.65 17.11 8.73
CA ARG A 41 18.96 17.74 7.60
C ARG A 41 18.30 16.71 6.68
N ARG A 42 19.00 15.59 6.40
CA ARG A 42 18.46 14.52 5.56
C ARG A 42 17.35 13.75 6.28
N LEU A 43 17.54 13.46 7.56
CA LEU A 43 16.49 12.86 8.39
C LEU A 43 15.24 13.73 8.42
N ALA A 44 15.38 15.03 8.61
CA ALA A 44 14.25 15.96 8.53
C ALA A 44 13.56 15.97 7.16
N ALA A 45 14.34 15.92 6.06
CA ALA A 45 13.78 15.82 4.71
C ALA A 45 13.04 14.49 4.49
N ILE A 46 13.58 13.37 4.95
CA ILE A 46 12.96 12.05 4.91
C ILE A 46 11.64 12.05 5.67
N LEU A 47 11.62 12.60 6.89
CA LEU A 47 10.39 12.71 7.70
C LEU A 47 9.34 13.59 7.02
N LEU A 48 9.74 14.73 6.44
CA LEU A 48 8.85 15.64 5.72
C LEU A 48 8.25 14.94 4.49
N VAL A 49 9.06 14.28 3.68
CA VAL A 49 8.61 13.56 2.48
C VAL A 49 7.65 12.42 2.85
N ASN A 50 7.94 11.67 3.93
CA ASN A 50 7.04 10.64 4.44
C ASN A 50 5.69 11.24 4.90
N ALA A 51 5.71 12.38 5.59
CA ALA A 51 4.50 13.08 5.99
C ALA A 51 3.67 13.54 4.79
N LEU A 52 4.32 14.13 3.75
CA LEU A 52 3.66 14.55 2.51
C LEU A 52 3.00 13.37 1.78
N GLY A 53 3.68 12.23 1.68
CA GLY A 53 3.12 11.00 1.11
C GLY A 53 1.91 10.49 1.90
N THR A 54 2.01 10.48 3.23
CA THR A 54 0.92 10.07 4.13
C THR A 54 -0.30 10.98 4.01
N ILE A 55 -0.08 12.30 3.98
CA ILE A 55 -1.14 13.31 3.76
C ILE A 55 -1.79 13.09 2.40
N SER A 56 -0.99 12.93 1.35
CA SER A 56 -1.52 12.70 0.01
C SER A 56 -2.42 11.48 -0.06
N MET A 57 -2.01 10.35 0.52
CA MET A 57 -2.84 9.14 0.58
C MET A 57 -4.13 9.32 1.41
N GLY A 58 -4.09 10.15 2.44
CA GLY A 58 -5.28 10.58 3.17
C GLY A 58 -6.23 11.41 2.30
N LEU A 59 -5.69 12.32 1.48
CA LEU A 59 -6.47 13.12 0.54
C LEU A 59 -7.01 12.28 -0.63
N VAL A 60 -6.33 11.20 -1.04
CA VAL A 60 -6.91 10.19 -1.96
C VAL A 60 -8.17 9.59 -1.34
N LEU A 61 -8.10 9.15 -0.07
CA LEU A 61 -9.25 8.60 0.64
C LEU A 61 -10.38 9.63 0.73
N TYR A 62 -10.08 10.89 1.03
CA TYR A 62 -11.06 11.98 1.02
C TYR A 62 -11.78 12.11 -0.33
N THR A 63 -10.99 12.15 -1.41
CA THR A 63 -11.50 12.35 -2.77
C THR A 63 -12.44 11.22 -3.18
N VAL A 64 -12.01 9.97 -2.94
CA VAL A 64 -12.80 8.77 -3.27
C VAL A 64 -14.03 8.66 -2.36
N SER A 65 -13.90 8.99 -1.08
CA SER A 65 -15.03 8.97 -0.12
C SER A 65 -16.12 9.93 -0.54
N ARG A 66 -15.77 11.13 -0.99
CA ARG A 66 -16.74 12.08 -1.55
C ARG A 66 -17.44 11.54 -2.79
N GLY A 67 -16.71 10.84 -3.66
CA GLY A 67 -17.29 10.15 -4.82
C GLY A 67 -18.30 9.07 -4.45
N ALA A 68 -18.09 8.38 -3.34
CA ALA A 68 -19.01 7.40 -2.79
C ALA A 68 -20.18 8.02 -1.99
N GLY A 69 -20.25 9.34 -1.88
CA GLY A 69 -21.25 10.04 -1.06
C GLY A 69 -21.02 9.89 0.45
N LEU A 70 -19.76 9.61 0.86
CA LEU A 70 -19.38 9.56 2.28
C LEU A 70 -18.97 10.96 2.75
N ASN A 71 -19.52 11.39 3.88
CA ASN A 71 -19.22 12.70 4.45
C ASN A 71 -18.03 12.60 5.42
N VAL A 72 -16.84 12.90 4.95
CA VAL A 72 -15.58 12.94 5.70
C VAL A 72 -14.85 14.23 5.37
N SER A 73 -14.25 14.87 6.34
CA SER A 73 -13.39 16.03 6.09
C SER A 73 -11.99 15.59 5.59
N PRO A 74 -11.21 16.50 4.95
CA PRO A 74 -9.84 16.19 4.52
C PRO A 74 -8.95 15.70 5.67
N ILE A 75 -9.03 16.39 6.82
CA ILE A 75 -8.23 16.06 8.01
C ILE A 75 -8.63 14.69 8.59
N GLU A 76 -9.94 14.45 8.73
CA GLU A 76 -10.43 13.14 9.18
C GLU A 76 -9.99 12.01 8.25
N SER A 77 -9.96 12.27 6.94
CA SER A 77 -9.54 11.26 5.96
C SER A 77 -8.06 10.90 6.08
N ILE A 78 -7.18 11.82 6.50
CA ILE A 78 -5.77 11.54 6.76
C ILE A 78 -5.66 10.58 7.96
N PHE A 79 -6.32 10.87 9.06
CA PHE A 79 -6.33 10.01 10.25
C PHE A 79 -7.03 8.68 10.00
N LEU A 80 -8.13 8.68 9.26
CA LEU A 80 -8.85 7.47 8.88
C LEU A 80 -8.00 6.57 7.99
N ASN A 81 -7.29 7.14 7.01
CA ASN A 81 -6.38 6.39 6.15
C ASN A 81 -5.24 5.72 6.93
N THR A 82 -4.63 6.44 7.89
CA THR A 82 -3.59 5.85 8.75
C THR A 82 -4.15 4.76 9.66
N THR A 83 -5.39 4.91 10.13
CA THR A 83 -6.08 3.90 10.94
C THR A 83 -6.44 2.65 10.13
N VAL A 84 -6.85 2.80 8.87
CA VAL A 84 -7.08 1.68 7.95
C VAL A 84 -5.76 0.96 7.64
N ASN A 85 -4.69 1.71 7.38
CA ASN A 85 -3.36 1.14 7.11
C ASN A 85 -2.77 0.44 8.36
N LEU A 86 -3.08 0.91 9.56
CA LEU A 86 -2.78 0.18 10.80
C LEU A 86 -3.39 -1.24 10.76
N ALA A 87 -4.65 -1.37 10.35
CA ALA A 87 -5.28 -2.68 10.22
C ALA A 87 -4.62 -3.54 9.13
N ASN A 88 -4.23 -2.93 8.00
CA ASN A 88 -3.51 -3.62 6.92
C ASN A 88 -2.16 -4.18 7.37
N ASN A 89 -1.42 -3.43 8.21
CA ASN A 89 -0.10 -3.85 8.71
C ASN A 89 -0.16 -5.04 9.66
N PHE A 90 -1.31 -5.29 10.30
CA PHE A 90 -1.49 -6.42 11.22
C PHE A 90 -2.25 -7.60 10.62
N THR A 91 -2.68 -7.51 9.35
CA THR A 91 -3.38 -8.61 8.69
C THR A 91 -2.46 -9.35 7.72
N PRO A 92 -2.51 -10.71 7.67
CA PRO A 92 -1.85 -11.47 6.63
C PRO A 92 -2.35 -11.01 5.25
N PHE A 93 -1.48 -11.04 4.23
CA PHE A 93 -1.77 -10.52 2.88
C PHE A 93 -2.01 -9.00 2.82
N GLY A 94 -1.63 -8.25 3.85
CA GLY A 94 -1.63 -6.78 3.85
C GLY A 94 -2.96 -6.17 3.43
N GLN A 95 -2.95 -5.38 2.35
CA GLN A 95 -4.13 -4.64 1.86
C GLN A 95 -5.31 -5.55 1.50
N ALA A 96 -5.08 -6.73 0.91
CA ALA A 96 -6.17 -7.60 0.46
C ALA A 96 -7.02 -8.12 1.62
N SER A 97 -6.43 -8.47 2.75
CA SER A 97 -7.14 -8.94 3.95
C SER A 97 -7.52 -7.80 4.91
N GLY A 98 -6.85 -6.66 4.82
CA GLY A 98 -7.13 -5.46 5.60
C GLY A 98 -8.37 -4.69 5.13
N LEU A 99 -8.80 -4.82 3.87
CA LEU A 99 -9.97 -4.14 3.33
C LEU A 99 -11.26 -4.36 4.14
N PRO A 100 -11.63 -5.59 4.55
CA PRO A 100 -12.82 -5.78 5.40
C PRO A 100 -12.68 -5.10 6.76
N ALA A 101 -11.51 -5.16 7.39
CA ALA A 101 -11.28 -4.48 8.68
C ALA A 101 -11.34 -2.96 8.52
N GLY A 102 -10.72 -2.42 7.47
CA GLY A 102 -10.81 -1.02 7.08
C GLY A 102 -12.24 -0.57 6.80
N GLY A 103 -13.03 -1.40 6.10
CA GLY A 103 -14.45 -1.15 5.83
C GLY A 103 -15.26 -1.02 7.11
N VAL A 104 -15.03 -1.89 8.11
CA VAL A 104 -15.67 -1.78 9.44
C VAL A 104 -15.26 -0.49 10.14
N ILE A 105 -13.96 -0.15 10.13
CA ILE A 105 -13.46 1.09 10.74
C ILE A 105 -14.13 2.29 10.08
N MET A 106 -14.13 2.36 8.76
CA MET A 106 -14.68 3.46 8.00
C MET A 106 -16.20 3.58 8.13
N SER A 107 -16.93 2.46 8.09
CA SER A 107 -18.37 2.42 8.32
C SER A 107 -18.77 2.96 9.69
N ARG A 108 -18.03 2.57 10.75
CA ARG A 108 -18.26 3.07 12.11
C ARG A 108 -17.88 4.54 12.29
N TRP A 109 -16.90 5.01 11.53
CA TRP A 109 -16.48 6.41 11.56
C TRP A 109 -17.49 7.32 10.87
N THR A 110 -17.94 6.92 9.69
CA THR A 110 -18.82 7.72 8.85
C THR A 110 -20.31 7.53 9.15
N GLY A 111 -20.68 6.48 9.90
CA GLY A 111 -22.09 6.08 10.10
C GLY A 111 -22.77 5.53 8.84
N GLN A 112 -22.00 5.25 7.78
CA GLN A 112 -22.51 4.74 6.51
C GLN A 112 -22.40 3.21 6.40
N SER A 113 -23.02 2.63 5.37
CA SER A 113 -22.99 1.18 5.17
C SER A 113 -21.59 0.63 4.96
N PHE A 114 -21.38 -0.61 5.37
CA PHE A 114 -20.12 -1.33 5.20
C PHE A 114 -19.76 -1.45 3.72
N GLU A 115 -20.74 -1.74 2.86
CA GLU A 115 -20.55 -1.92 1.41
C GLU A 115 -20.01 -0.64 0.75
N LYS A 116 -20.58 0.52 1.08
CA LYS A 116 -20.06 1.81 0.58
C LYS A 116 -18.64 2.09 1.07
N SER A 117 -18.36 1.76 2.32
CA SER A 117 -17.02 1.95 2.91
C SER A 117 -15.98 1.06 2.24
N VAL A 118 -16.31 -0.22 2.02
CA VAL A 118 -15.43 -1.16 1.29
C VAL A 118 -15.28 -0.75 -0.17
N ALA A 119 -16.35 -0.29 -0.83
CA ALA A 119 -16.28 0.18 -2.20
C ALA A 119 -15.33 1.39 -2.35
N ALA A 120 -15.41 2.37 -1.44
CA ALA A 120 -14.51 3.51 -1.41
C ALA A 120 -13.05 3.07 -1.21
N LEU A 121 -12.78 2.20 -0.22
CA LEU A 121 -11.44 1.69 0.03
C LEU A 121 -10.91 0.87 -1.16
N SER A 122 -11.72 -0.01 -1.75
CA SER A 122 -11.33 -0.81 -2.91
C SER A 122 -11.03 0.08 -4.13
N THR A 123 -11.84 1.12 -4.37
CA THR A 123 -11.60 2.08 -5.45
C THR A 123 -10.30 2.86 -5.19
N LYS A 124 -10.05 3.27 -3.94
CA LYS A 124 -8.78 3.89 -3.55
C LYS A 124 -7.59 2.99 -3.91
N GLU A 125 -7.66 1.70 -3.59
CA GLU A 125 -6.59 0.75 -3.89
C GLU A 125 -6.40 0.57 -5.41
N VAL A 126 -7.50 0.41 -6.17
CA VAL A 126 -7.44 0.29 -7.63
C VAL A 126 -6.83 1.54 -8.28
N VAL A 127 -7.30 2.73 -7.88
CA VAL A 127 -6.70 4.00 -8.34
C VAL A 127 -5.25 4.11 -7.86
N GLY A 128 -4.95 3.58 -6.68
CA GLY A 128 -3.62 3.54 -6.09
C GLY A 128 -2.60 2.75 -6.90
N PHE A 129 -3.00 1.68 -7.55
CA PHE A 129 -2.12 0.89 -8.42
C PHE A 129 -1.82 1.55 -9.76
N THR A 130 -2.70 2.40 -10.27
CA THR A 130 -2.57 3.00 -11.61
C THR A 130 -1.26 3.77 -11.81
N PRO A 131 -0.85 4.69 -10.92
CA PRO A 131 0.42 5.39 -11.07
C PRO A 131 1.63 4.46 -11.00
N GLY A 132 1.60 3.47 -10.11
CA GLY A 132 2.64 2.45 -10.05
C GLY A 132 2.82 1.71 -11.36
N ILE A 133 1.73 1.31 -12.00
CA ILE A 133 1.73 0.69 -13.32
C ILE A 133 2.31 1.63 -14.38
N LEU A 134 1.90 2.89 -14.40
CA LEU A 134 2.43 3.88 -15.34
C LEU A 134 3.94 4.12 -15.13
N VAL A 135 4.37 4.26 -13.88
CA VAL A 135 5.81 4.40 -13.56
C VAL A 135 6.60 3.16 -13.99
N MET A 136 6.07 1.96 -13.77
CA MET A 136 6.71 0.72 -14.22
C MET A 136 6.80 0.63 -15.74
N LEU A 137 5.76 1.02 -16.48
CA LEU A 137 5.76 1.01 -17.94
C LEU A 137 6.71 2.05 -18.53
N PHE A 138 6.55 3.31 -18.14
CA PHE A 138 7.36 4.40 -18.70
C PHE A 138 8.79 4.39 -18.17
N GLY A 139 8.98 4.09 -16.88
CA GLY A 139 10.30 3.95 -16.29
C GLY A 139 11.06 2.76 -16.88
N GLY A 140 10.39 1.61 -17.03
CA GLY A 140 10.99 0.44 -17.65
C GLY A 140 11.37 0.69 -19.11
N LEU A 141 10.48 1.34 -19.88
CA LEU A 141 10.77 1.71 -21.27
C LEU A 141 11.95 2.68 -21.36
N TYR A 142 11.99 3.69 -20.48
CA TYR A 142 13.12 4.62 -20.40
C TYR A 142 14.44 3.90 -20.12
N ILE A 143 14.46 3.01 -19.14
CA ILE A 143 15.66 2.23 -18.78
C ILE A 143 16.12 1.37 -19.97
N VAL A 144 15.20 0.68 -20.64
CA VAL A 144 15.52 -0.19 -21.78
C VAL A 144 16.10 0.59 -22.95
N LEU A 145 15.56 1.78 -23.24
CA LEU A 145 15.91 2.55 -24.43
C LEU A 145 17.10 3.50 -24.24
N TYR A 146 17.27 4.07 -23.05
CA TYR A 146 18.15 5.20 -22.85
C TYR A 146 19.24 5.00 -21.80
N ASP A 147 19.07 4.06 -20.86
CA ASP A 147 20.05 3.86 -19.79
C ASP A 147 21.13 2.85 -20.20
N ALA A 148 22.23 3.36 -20.78
CA ALA A 148 23.35 2.55 -21.23
C ALA A 148 24.22 2.02 -20.06
N ALA A 149 24.07 2.56 -18.84
CA ALA A 149 24.86 2.18 -17.69
C ALA A 149 24.44 0.84 -17.07
N ILE A 150 23.26 0.33 -17.43
CA ILE A 150 22.69 -0.89 -16.86
C ILE A 150 23.17 -2.13 -17.63
N PRO A 151 23.67 -3.17 -16.92
CA PRO A 151 24.09 -4.42 -17.55
C PRO A 151 22.96 -5.07 -18.41
N ASP A 152 23.32 -5.68 -19.54
CA ASP A 152 22.35 -6.24 -20.49
C ASP A 152 21.42 -7.29 -19.88
N GLN A 153 21.89 -8.05 -18.88
CA GLN A 153 21.09 -9.01 -18.16
C GLN A 153 19.95 -8.34 -17.40
N ILE A 154 20.24 -7.22 -16.72
CA ILE A 154 19.25 -6.44 -15.98
C ILE A 154 18.29 -5.73 -16.95
N ARG A 155 18.83 -5.18 -18.06
CA ARG A 155 18.01 -4.58 -19.12
C ARG A 155 17.01 -5.58 -19.69
N THR A 156 17.42 -6.83 -19.92
CA THR A 156 16.53 -7.91 -20.35
C THR A 156 15.45 -8.20 -19.33
N LEU A 157 15.78 -8.29 -18.04
CA LEU A 157 14.79 -8.47 -16.97
C LEU A 157 13.79 -7.31 -16.93
N VAL A 158 14.26 -6.07 -16.99
CA VAL A 158 13.39 -4.88 -17.02
C VAL A 158 12.49 -4.91 -18.26
N ALA A 159 12.99 -5.30 -19.43
CA ALA A 159 12.19 -5.43 -20.63
C ALA A 159 11.09 -6.49 -20.47
N VAL A 160 11.43 -7.67 -19.95
CA VAL A 160 10.44 -8.74 -19.68
C VAL A 160 9.36 -8.27 -18.70
N PHE A 161 9.74 -7.59 -17.60
CA PHE A 161 8.80 -7.01 -16.66
C PHE A 161 7.90 -5.95 -17.30
N THR A 162 8.48 -5.04 -18.08
CA THR A 162 7.75 -3.96 -18.76
C THR A 162 6.72 -4.53 -19.75
N VAL A 163 7.11 -5.53 -20.54
CA VAL A 163 6.21 -6.23 -21.47
C VAL A 163 5.11 -6.98 -20.70
N SER A 164 5.46 -7.65 -19.61
CA SER A 164 4.47 -8.38 -18.77
C SER A 164 3.42 -7.43 -18.20
N ILE A 165 3.83 -6.26 -17.72
CA ILE A 165 2.93 -5.23 -17.21
C ILE A 165 2.08 -4.64 -18.33
N ALA A 166 2.65 -4.38 -19.50
CA ALA A 166 1.89 -3.92 -20.66
C ALA A 166 0.81 -4.92 -21.06
N LEU A 167 1.17 -6.21 -21.11
CA LEU A 167 0.22 -7.29 -21.36
C LEU A 167 -0.89 -7.36 -20.31
N PHE A 168 -0.53 -7.25 -19.03
CA PHE A 168 -1.50 -7.19 -17.93
C PHE A 168 -2.47 -6.02 -18.10
N VAL A 169 -1.98 -4.82 -18.44
CA VAL A 169 -2.84 -3.64 -18.70
C VAL A 169 -3.79 -3.89 -19.87
N VAL A 170 -3.32 -4.53 -20.96
CA VAL A 170 -4.17 -4.91 -22.09
C VAL A 170 -5.27 -5.87 -21.65
N VAL A 171 -4.93 -6.90 -20.86
CA VAL A 171 -5.91 -7.87 -20.34
C VAL A 171 -6.95 -7.16 -19.47
N VAL A 172 -6.52 -6.27 -18.55
CA VAL A 172 -7.43 -5.47 -17.73
C VAL A 172 -8.34 -4.59 -18.57
N ALA A 173 -7.81 -3.94 -19.61
CA ALA A 173 -8.59 -3.11 -20.52
C ALA A 173 -9.64 -3.92 -21.31
N LEU A 174 -9.29 -5.14 -21.74
CA LEU A 174 -10.22 -6.06 -22.40
C LEU A 174 -11.34 -6.53 -21.45
N VAL A 175 -10.98 -6.85 -20.19
CA VAL A 175 -11.96 -7.19 -19.16
C VAL A 175 -12.89 -6.01 -18.84
N TYR A 176 -12.33 -4.79 -18.82
CA TYR A 176 -13.14 -3.58 -18.61
C TYR A 176 -14.13 -3.32 -19.75
N ARG A 177 -13.75 -3.61 -20.99
CA ARG A 177 -14.65 -3.51 -22.15
C ARG A 177 -15.77 -4.55 -22.13
N ASN A 178 -15.55 -5.71 -21.51
CA ASN A 178 -16.51 -6.79 -21.38
C ASN A 178 -16.61 -7.23 -19.91
N PRO A 179 -17.37 -6.54 -19.05
CA PRO A 179 -17.40 -6.79 -17.62
C PRO A 179 -18.10 -8.11 -17.20
N ASP A 180 -18.87 -8.73 -18.09
CA ASP A 180 -19.65 -9.94 -17.77
C ASP A 180 -18.81 -11.16 -17.36
N PRO A 181 -17.64 -11.45 -17.96
CA PRO A 181 -16.75 -12.50 -17.46
C PRO A 181 -16.23 -12.21 -16.05
N ALA A 182 -15.87 -10.95 -15.76
CA ALA A 182 -15.39 -10.53 -14.44
C ALA A 182 -16.51 -10.65 -13.38
N LYS A 183 -17.72 -10.19 -13.67
CA LYS A 183 -18.89 -10.35 -12.80
C LYS A 183 -19.18 -11.83 -12.53
N ARG A 184 -19.08 -12.70 -13.54
CA ARG A 184 -19.24 -14.16 -13.37
C ARG A 184 -18.15 -14.76 -12.49
N ALA A 185 -16.91 -14.36 -12.68
CA ALA A 185 -15.78 -14.83 -11.86
C ALA A 185 -15.94 -14.40 -10.40
N ILE A 186 -16.32 -13.15 -10.14
CA ILE A 186 -16.56 -12.62 -8.79
C ILE A 186 -17.71 -13.40 -8.11
N ARG A 187 -18.84 -13.59 -8.78
CA ARG A 187 -19.98 -14.36 -8.25
C ARG A 187 -19.58 -15.82 -7.95
N TRP A 188 -18.84 -16.44 -8.85
CA TRP A 188 -18.30 -17.79 -8.65
C TRP A 188 -17.39 -17.86 -7.42
N PHE A 189 -16.46 -16.91 -7.30
CA PHE A 189 -15.53 -16.85 -6.16
C PHE A 189 -16.27 -16.66 -4.83
N ILE A 190 -17.20 -15.69 -4.77
CA ILE A 190 -18.02 -15.44 -3.57
C ILE A 190 -18.86 -16.67 -3.22
N SER A 191 -19.46 -17.35 -4.20
CA SER A 191 -20.24 -18.57 -3.96
C SER A 191 -19.39 -19.72 -3.42
N LYS A 192 -18.15 -19.87 -3.91
CA LYS A 192 -17.19 -20.85 -3.40
C LYS A 192 -16.74 -20.52 -1.98
N LEU A 193 -16.43 -19.24 -1.73
CA LEU A 193 -16.06 -18.76 -0.40
C LEU A 193 -17.20 -18.96 0.60
N ASN A 194 -18.44 -18.61 0.24
CA ASN A 194 -19.61 -18.79 1.07
C ASN A 194 -19.85 -20.27 1.40
N ARG A 195 -19.61 -21.17 0.44
CA ARG A 195 -19.68 -22.62 0.65
C ARG A 195 -18.56 -23.10 1.58
N ALA A 196 -17.33 -22.57 1.44
CA ALA A 196 -16.24 -22.90 2.34
C ALA A 196 -16.49 -22.39 3.76
N LEU A 197 -17.09 -21.19 3.92
CA LEU A 197 -17.44 -20.62 5.21
C LEU A 197 -18.58 -21.41 5.90
N ALA A 198 -19.44 -22.09 5.15
CA ALA A 198 -20.49 -22.96 5.69
C ALA A 198 -19.96 -24.16 6.49
N TYR A 199 -18.70 -24.57 6.27
CA TYR A 199 -18.03 -25.60 7.06
C TYR A 199 -17.45 -25.09 8.38
N LEU A 200 -17.43 -23.76 8.62
CA LEU A 200 -16.93 -23.19 9.86
C LEU A 200 -18.04 -23.07 10.90
N PRO A 201 -17.89 -23.70 12.09
CA PRO A 201 -18.88 -23.57 13.16
C PRO A 201 -19.02 -22.10 13.58
N ARG A 202 -20.25 -21.61 13.71
CA ARG A 202 -20.65 -20.24 14.08
C ARG A 202 -20.69 -19.21 12.94
N ILE A 203 -20.52 -19.59 11.68
CA ILE A 203 -20.71 -18.69 10.55
C ILE A 203 -21.94 -19.17 9.78
N SER A 204 -22.98 -18.34 9.73
CA SER A 204 -24.16 -18.60 8.89
C SER A 204 -23.81 -18.21 7.45
N PRO A 205 -23.96 -19.13 6.48
CA PRO A 205 -23.81 -18.76 5.07
C PRO A 205 -24.80 -17.67 4.68
N LEU A 206 -24.34 -16.72 3.87
CA LEU A 206 -25.22 -15.71 3.30
C LEU A 206 -26.16 -16.34 2.27
N ASP A 207 -27.42 -15.91 2.25
CA ASP A 207 -28.36 -16.31 1.21
C ASP A 207 -27.95 -15.70 -0.16
N ARG A 208 -28.39 -16.33 -1.25
CA ARG A 208 -28.04 -15.87 -2.60
C ARG A 208 -28.51 -14.44 -2.87
N ASP A 209 -29.73 -14.12 -2.45
CA ASP A 209 -30.29 -12.78 -2.64
C ASP A 209 -29.53 -11.71 -1.85
N GLU A 210 -29.05 -12.07 -0.66
CA GLU A 210 -28.19 -11.18 0.14
C GLU A 210 -26.82 -10.98 -0.50
N ILE A 211 -26.21 -12.03 -1.09
CA ILE A 211 -24.97 -11.94 -1.83
C ILE A 211 -25.15 -11.03 -3.06
N GLU A 212 -26.21 -11.22 -3.84
CA GLU A 212 -26.49 -10.39 -5.02
C GLU A 212 -26.68 -8.92 -4.63
N LYS A 213 -27.50 -8.65 -3.62
CA LYS A 213 -27.70 -7.28 -3.10
C LYS A 213 -26.40 -6.61 -2.64
N ARG A 214 -25.52 -7.34 -1.96
CA ARG A 214 -24.21 -6.81 -1.53
C ARG A 214 -23.27 -6.54 -2.70
N VAL A 215 -23.26 -7.45 -3.69
CA VAL A 215 -22.47 -7.27 -4.92
C VAL A 215 -22.97 -6.08 -5.73
N ASP A 216 -24.27 -5.92 -5.86
CA ASP A 216 -24.87 -4.80 -6.61
C ASP A 216 -24.63 -3.46 -5.90
N ASN A 217 -24.78 -3.40 -4.57
CA ASN A 217 -24.47 -2.21 -3.78
C ASN A 217 -23.00 -1.81 -3.90
N PHE A 218 -22.10 -2.80 -3.85
CA PHE A 218 -20.66 -2.58 -4.03
C PHE A 218 -20.35 -2.09 -5.45
N SER A 219 -20.88 -2.79 -6.46
CA SER A 219 -20.65 -2.45 -7.87
C SER A 219 -21.20 -1.05 -8.22
N GLY A 220 -22.39 -0.72 -7.74
CA GLY A 220 -22.99 0.61 -7.93
C GLY A 220 -22.17 1.73 -7.29
N ALA A 221 -21.61 1.50 -6.09
CA ALA A 221 -20.75 2.47 -5.45
C ALA A 221 -19.41 2.65 -6.19
N VAL A 222 -18.81 1.57 -6.70
CA VAL A 222 -17.61 1.63 -7.55
C VAL A 222 -17.88 2.37 -8.85
N GLU A 223 -19.01 2.08 -9.51
CA GLU A 223 -19.43 2.76 -10.74
C GLU A 223 -19.63 4.26 -10.51
N GLN A 224 -20.32 4.65 -9.44
CA GLN A 224 -20.54 6.05 -9.08
C GLN A 224 -19.22 6.82 -8.94
N ILE A 225 -18.18 6.20 -8.35
CA ILE A 225 -16.86 6.83 -8.19
C ILE A 225 -16.14 6.88 -9.53
N SER A 226 -16.11 5.75 -10.26
CA SER A 226 -15.30 5.60 -11.48
C SER A 226 -15.81 6.42 -12.67
N THR A 227 -17.11 6.72 -12.70
CA THR A 227 -17.72 7.60 -13.73
C THR A 227 -17.50 9.08 -13.46
N ASN A 228 -17.14 9.45 -12.23
CA ASN A 228 -16.85 10.84 -11.85
C ASN A 228 -15.40 11.21 -12.22
N ARG A 229 -15.18 11.64 -13.47
CA ARG A 229 -13.85 11.97 -14.00
C ARG A 229 -13.03 12.91 -13.12
N PRO A 230 -13.54 14.03 -12.59
CA PRO A 230 -12.80 14.90 -11.67
C PRO A 230 -12.26 14.18 -10.44
N ILE A 231 -13.05 13.29 -9.86
CA ILE A 231 -12.65 12.50 -8.68
C ILE A 231 -11.54 11.52 -9.06
N VAL A 232 -11.68 10.80 -10.16
CA VAL A 232 -10.67 9.85 -10.63
C VAL A 232 -9.36 10.55 -10.94
N VAL A 233 -9.39 11.68 -11.65
CA VAL A 233 -8.19 12.47 -11.99
C VAL A 233 -7.53 12.99 -10.73
N ALA A 234 -8.28 13.58 -9.80
CA ALA A 234 -7.73 14.10 -8.54
C ALA A 234 -7.10 12.96 -7.71
N ALA A 235 -7.80 11.84 -7.57
CA ALA A 235 -7.27 10.68 -6.84
C ALA A 235 -6.01 10.11 -7.50
N ALA A 236 -5.99 9.98 -8.84
CA ALA A 236 -4.82 9.51 -9.58
C ALA A 236 -3.62 10.46 -9.43
N THR A 237 -3.84 11.78 -9.51
CA THR A 237 -2.79 12.79 -9.31
C THR A 237 -2.20 12.72 -7.91
N LEU A 238 -3.05 12.67 -6.88
CA LEU A 238 -2.61 12.54 -5.49
C LEU A 238 -1.86 11.22 -5.24
N THR A 239 -2.31 10.12 -5.84
CA THR A 239 -1.63 8.83 -5.72
C THR A 239 -0.28 8.84 -6.44
N THR A 240 -0.21 9.46 -7.64
CA THR A 240 1.06 9.63 -8.36
C THR A 240 2.06 10.41 -7.50
N PHE A 241 1.61 11.49 -6.88
CA PHE A 241 2.43 12.27 -5.95
C PHE A 241 2.91 11.39 -4.77
N ALA A 242 2.03 10.63 -4.14
CA ALA A 242 2.39 9.73 -3.05
C ALA A 242 3.37 8.62 -3.50
N THR A 243 3.25 8.10 -4.71
CA THR A 243 4.17 7.10 -5.26
C THR A 243 5.56 7.70 -5.50
N VAL A 244 5.61 8.91 -6.05
CA VAL A 244 6.87 9.64 -6.27
C VAL A 244 7.53 9.99 -4.94
N THR A 245 6.78 10.40 -3.92
CA THR A 245 7.34 10.67 -2.58
C THR A 245 7.99 9.43 -1.96
N GLN A 246 7.45 8.23 -2.17
CA GLN A 246 8.11 6.99 -1.73
C GLN A 246 9.45 6.75 -2.44
N GLY A 247 9.54 7.04 -3.73
CA GLY A 247 10.80 7.00 -4.46
C GLY A 247 11.80 8.04 -3.95
N ILE A 248 11.36 9.28 -3.72
CA ILE A 248 12.19 10.35 -3.16
C ILE A 248 12.70 9.96 -1.76
N LEU A 249 11.85 9.35 -0.95
CA LEU A 249 12.19 8.88 0.40
C LEU A 249 13.40 7.91 0.35
N LEU A 250 13.32 6.89 -0.48
CA LEU A 250 14.39 5.90 -0.64
C LEU A 250 15.64 6.53 -1.28
N TRP A 251 15.46 7.40 -2.27
CA TRP A 251 16.56 8.11 -2.92
C TRP A 251 17.33 9.01 -1.94
N LEU A 252 16.65 9.74 -1.07
CA LEU A 252 17.26 10.56 -0.02
C LEU A 252 18.04 9.71 0.98
N ALA A 253 17.51 8.56 1.37
CA ALA A 253 18.19 7.67 2.30
C ALA A 253 19.46 7.05 1.66
N LEU A 254 19.35 6.57 0.41
CA LEU A 254 20.51 6.06 -0.35
C LEU A 254 21.62 7.09 -0.49
N GLY A 255 21.27 8.31 -0.92
CA GLY A 255 22.24 9.38 -0.98
C GLY A 255 22.80 9.79 0.38
N GLY A 256 22.13 9.45 1.48
CA GLY A 256 22.56 9.66 2.86
C GLY A 256 23.67 8.72 3.32
N VAL A 257 23.61 7.50 2.85
CA VAL A 257 24.60 6.44 3.11
C VAL A 257 25.62 6.31 1.96
N GLY A 258 25.81 7.33 1.14
CA GLY A 258 26.85 7.35 0.10
C GLY A 258 26.47 6.73 -1.26
N VAL A 259 25.29 6.11 -1.40
CA VAL A 259 24.90 5.46 -2.65
C VAL A 259 24.39 6.48 -3.66
N SER A 260 25.12 6.64 -4.75
CA SER A 260 24.72 7.48 -5.89
C SER A 260 23.75 6.72 -6.80
N SER A 261 22.57 7.28 -7.03
CA SER A 261 21.56 6.69 -7.90
C SER A 261 20.70 7.75 -8.57
N SER A 262 20.17 7.47 -9.77
CA SER A 262 19.22 8.37 -10.39
C SER A 262 17.87 8.28 -9.68
N LEU A 263 17.20 9.42 -9.47
CA LEU A 263 15.87 9.45 -8.87
C LEU A 263 14.87 8.63 -9.71
N ALA A 264 14.98 8.69 -11.05
CA ALA A 264 14.10 7.95 -11.95
C ALA A 264 14.18 6.44 -11.71
N LEU A 265 15.40 5.90 -11.52
CA LEU A 265 15.62 4.49 -11.21
C LEU A 265 14.97 4.10 -9.88
N ILE A 266 15.14 4.89 -8.84
CA ILE A 266 14.57 4.58 -7.52
C ILE A 266 13.04 4.69 -7.53
N VAL A 267 12.48 5.69 -8.21
CA VAL A 267 11.03 5.83 -8.41
C VAL A 267 10.46 4.63 -9.21
N PHE A 268 11.22 4.03 -10.11
CA PHE A 268 10.85 2.81 -10.82
C PHE A 268 10.92 1.55 -9.93
N ILE A 269 11.96 1.42 -9.10
CA ILE A 269 12.16 0.25 -8.22
C ILE A 269 11.04 0.12 -7.18
N VAL A 270 10.59 1.24 -6.60
CA VAL A 270 9.61 1.23 -5.51
C VAL A 270 8.30 0.49 -5.88
N PRO A 271 7.57 0.84 -6.95
CA PRO A 271 6.32 0.14 -7.29
C PRO A 271 6.56 -1.32 -7.71
N ILE A 272 7.70 -1.66 -8.31
CA ILE A 272 8.04 -3.05 -8.63
C ILE A 272 8.19 -3.87 -7.35
N SER A 273 8.86 -3.33 -6.35
CA SER A 273 9.04 -4.02 -5.07
C SER A 273 7.72 -4.27 -4.35
N LEU A 274 6.70 -3.43 -4.57
CA LEU A 274 5.36 -3.63 -4.00
C LEU A 274 4.67 -4.90 -4.55
N LEU A 275 5.06 -5.42 -5.71
CA LEU A 275 4.55 -6.70 -6.22
C LEU A 275 4.90 -7.87 -5.29
N ALA A 276 6.00 -7.75 -4.54
CA ALA A 276 6.39 -8.74 -3.54
C ALA A 276 5.47 -8.75 -2.30
N SER A 277 4.53 -7.80 -2.17
CA SER A 277 3.47 -7.85 -1.15
C SER A 277 2.49 -9.02 -1.33
N ALA A 278 2.54 -9.71 -2.47
CA ALA A 278 1.82 -10.96 -2.70
C ALA A 278 2.29 -12.10 -1.76
N ILE A 279 3.49 -11.99 -1.17
CA ILE A 279 3.97 -12.91 -0.14
C ILE A 279 3.10 -12.71 1.12
N PRO A 280 2.53 -13.79 1.70
CA PRO A 280 1.57 -13.69 2.79
C PRO A 280 2.25 -13.37 4.14
N THR A 281 2.71 -12.15 4.28
CA THR A 281 3.31 -11.62 5.51
C THR A 281 2.52 -10.39 6.00
N PRO A 282 2.52 -10.09 7.31
CA PRO A 282 1.87 -8.90 7.84
C PRO A 282 2.40 -7.63 7.18
N GLY A 283 1.51 -6.86 6.53
CA GLY A 283 1.88 -5.64 5.82
C GLY A 283 2.82 -5.82 4.62
N GLY A 284 3.01 -7.05 4.10
CA GLY A 284 3.99 -7.35 3.05
C GLY A 284 5.45 -7.28 3.51
N SER A 285 5.68 -7.26 4.84
CA SER A 285 7.02 -7.11 5.42
C SER A 285 7.92 -8.29 5.06
N GLY A 286 9.18 -8.01 4.78
CA GLY A 286 10.18 -8.97 4.32
C GLY A 286 10.19 -9.13 2.80
N GLY A 287 9.01 -9.27 2.17
CA GLY A 287 8.92 -9.38 0.71
C GLY A 287 9.27 -8.08 0.00
N ILE A 288 8.61 -6.99 0.40
CA ILE A 288 8.82 -5.66 -0.21
C ILE A 288 10.25 -5.18 0.06
N GLU A 289 10.71 -5.26 1.31
CA GLU A 289 12.05 -4.87 1.71
C GLU A 289 13.12 -5.70 0.99
N GLY A 290 12.96 -7.02 0.95
CA GLY A 290 13.87 -7.92 0.24
C GLY A 290 13.94 -7.60 -1.25
N ALA A 291 12.80 -7.33 -1.89
CA ALA A 291 12.76 -6.92 -3.30
C ALA A 291 13.44 -5.57 -3.52
N GLN A 292 13.22 -4.58 -2.64
CA GLN A 292 13.91 -3.29 -2.72
C GLN A 292 15.43 -3.45 -2.56
N ILE A 293 15.86 -4.20 -1.54
CA ILE A 293 17.29 -4.46 -1.31
C ILE A 293 17.93 -5.11 -2.53
N LEU A 294 17.32 -6.17 -3.06
CA LEU A 294 17.85 -6.89 -4.22
C LEU A 294 17.93 -6.00 -5.47
N LEU A 295 16.86 -5.26 -5.77
CA LEU A 295 16.80 -4.39 -6.96
C LEU A 295 17.78 -3.21 -6.83
N VAL A 296 17.82 -2.54 -5.69
CA VAL A 296 18.73 -1.42 -5.45
C VAL A 296 20.18 -1.91 -5.51
N PHE A 297 20.51 -3.00 -4.81
CA PHE A 297 21.85 -3.59 -4.84
C PHE A 297 22.31 -3.95 -6.26
N ALA A 298 21.43 -4.60 -7.03
CA ALA A 298 21.72 -5.00 -8.40
C ALA A 298 21.92 -3.80 -9.35
N MET A 299 21.26 -2.67 -9.09
CA MET A 299 21.18 -1.55 -10.04
C MET A 299 21.97 -0.30 -9.65
N THR A 300 22.51 -0.22 -8.43
CA THR A 300 23.20 1.00 -7.95
C THR A 300 24.68 0.79 -7.60
N GLY A 301 25.12 -0.46 -7.42
CA GLY A 301 26.49 -0.77 -6.99
C GLY A 301 26.82 -0.40 -5.53
N GLY A 302 25.80 -0.05 -4.71
CA GLY A 302 26.00 0.19 -3.28
C GLY A 302 26.40 -1.09 -2.53
N THR A 303 27.06 -0.94 -1.39
CA THR A 303 27.40 -2.06 -0.50
C THR A 303 26.13 -2.66 0.13
N ARG A 304 26.25 -3.86 0.67
CA ARG A 304 25.13 -4.51 1.36
C ARG A 304 24.64 -3.69 2.56
N ALA A 305 25.56 -3.14 3.34
CA ALA A 305 25.24 -2.34 4.53
C ALA A 305 24.50 -1.05 4.16
N GLU A 306 25.03 -0.28 3.21
CA GLU A 306 24.42 0.95 2.70
C GLU A 306 22.99 0.73 2.21
N VAL A 307 22.80 -0.25 1.32
CA VAL A 307 21.47 -0.53 0.73
C VAL A 307 20.47 -1.00 1.78
N ILE A 308 20.86 -1.93 2.65
CA ILE A 308 19.97 -2.43 3.71
C ILE A 308 19.63 -1.29 4.67
N THR A 309 20.57 -0.47 5.07
CA THR A 309 20.34 0.67 5.97
C THR A 309 19.34 1.65 5.37
N ALA A 310 19.51 2.06 4.11
CA ALA A 310 18.57 2.96 3.44
C ALA A 310 17.15 2.38 3.36
N VAL A 311 17.02 1.09 2.99
CA VAL A 311 15.72 0.42 2.89
C VAL A 311 15.09 0.25 4.27
N VAL A 312 15.84 -0.20 5.29
CA VAL A 312 15.32 -0.39 6.66
C VAL A 312 14.83 0.93 7.26
N VAL A 313 15.58 2.02 7.11
CA VAL A 313 15.20 3.35 7.61
C VAL A 313 13.90 3.82 6.95
N THR A 314 13.82 3.77 5.62
CA THR A 314 12.66 4.28 4.89
C THR A 314 11.42 3.42 5.08
N ARG A 315 11.56 2.10 5.01
CA ARG A 315 10.45 1.16 5.22
C ARG A 315 10.00 1.15 6.68
N GLY A 316 10.93 1.32 7.62
CA GLY A 316 10.61 1.53 9.02
C GLY A 316 9.65 2.71 9.20
N LEU A 317 9.94 3.86 8.62
CA LEU A 317 9.06 5.03 8.69
C LEU A 317 7.67 4.77 8.06
N VAL A 318 7.64 4.20 6.85
CA VAL A 318 6.39 3.87 6.15
C VAL A 318 5.54 2.89 6.95
N TYR A 319 6.15 1.92 7.63
CA TYR A 319 5.46 0.93 8.44
C TYR A 319 4.98 1.49 9.79
N TRP A 320 5.85 2.24 10.50
CA TRP A 320 5.54 2.73 11.84
C TRP A 320 4.64 3.97 11.86
N THR A 321 4.65 4.80 10.82
CA THR A 321 3.78 5.98 10.75
C THR A 321 2.30 5.63 10.93
N PRO A 322 1.71 4.65 10.19
CA PRO A 322 0.32 4.25 10.42
C PRO A 322 0.09 3.62 11.80
N ILE A 323 1.07 2.92 12.35
CA ILE A 323 0.95 2.29 13.67
C ILE A 323 0.84 3.37 14.75
N VAL A 324 1.75 4.33 14.75
CA VAL A 324 1.75 5.40 15.74
C VAL A 324 0.52 6.31 15.58
N VAL A 325 0.33 6.87 14.38
CA VAL A 325 -0.75 7.83 14.13
C VAL A 325 -2.13 7.16 14.23
N GLY A 326 -2.29 5.95 13.65
CA GLY A 326 -3.55 5.21 13.71
C GLY A 326 -3.93 4.78 15.12
N THR A 327 -2.95 4.37 15.94
CA THR A 327 -3.19 4.01 17.34
C THR A 327 -3.59 5.24 18.17
N LEU A 328 -2.89 6.36 18.02
CA LEU A 328 -3.25 7.61 18.68
C LEU A 328 -4.64 8.08 18.29
N THR A 329 -5.01 7.91 17.02
CA THR A 329 -6.34 8.26 16.51
C THR A 329 -7.44 7.40 17.16
N LEU A 330 -7.25 6.07 17.20
CA LEU A 330 -8.22 5.16 17.81
C LEU A 330 -8.40 5.42 19.31
N THR A 331 -7.32 5.66 20.02
CA THR A 331 -7.38 5.97 21.45
C THR A 331 -8.07 7.31 21.72
N GLY A 332 -7.77 8.34 20.93
CA GLY A 332 -8.41 9.66 21.05
C GLY A 332 -9.94 9.60 20.87
N ILE A 333 -10.42 8.79 19.92
CA ILE A 333 -11.87 8.60 19.70
C ILE A 333 -12.53 7.88 20.87
N GLN A 334 -11.88 6.86 21.42
CA GLN A 334 -12.42 6.12 22.58
C GLN A 334 -12.54 7.03 23.80
N PHE A 335 -11.56 7.92 24.03
CA PHE A 335 -11.61 8.92 25.10
C PHE A 335 -12.78 9.88 24.90
N LYS A 336 -12.95 10.44 23.69
CA LYS A 336 -14.05 11.36 23.37
C LYS A 336 -15.43 10.70 23.58
N LYS A 337 -15.62 9.45 23.14
CA LYS A 337 -16.88 8.72 23.36
C LYS A 337 -17.16 8.48 24.84
N ARG A 338 -16.15 8.09 25.62
CA ARG A 338 -16.29 7.89 27.08
C ARG A 338 -16.58 9.18 27.85
N TRP A 339 -16.08 10.31 27.36
CA TRP A 339 -16.31 11.63 28.00
C TRP A 339 -17.70 12.19 27.68
N LEU A 340 -18.22 11.95 26.48
CA LEU A 340 -19.56 12.36 26.06
C LEU A 340 -20.69 11.44 26.57
N SER A 341 -20.37 10.25 27.08
CA SER A 341 -21.32 9.30 27.66
C SER A 341 -21.41 9.41 29.21
N ARG A 342 -20.68 10.32 29.82
CA ARG A 342 -20.79 10.74 31.24
C ARG A 342 -21.50 12.08 31.32
#